data_f94ed6ddf1c5d96de76c0259a4cc8679
#
_entry.id   f94ed6ddf1c5d96de76c0259a4cc8679
#
_cell.length_a   1.000
_cell.length_b   1.000
_cell.length_c   1.000
_cell.angle_alpha   90.00
_cell.angle_beta   90.00
_cell.angle_gamma   90.00
#
_symmetry.space_group_name_H-M   'P 1'
#
loop_
_entity.id
_entity.type
_entity.pdbx_description
1 polymer ?
#
loop_
_entity_poly.entity_id
_entity_poly.type
_entity_poly.pdbx_seq_one_letter_code
_entity_poly.pdbx_strand_id
1 'polypeptide(L)'
;MKFPDKYDPKLSERKWQNFWVDAGIHKFDPTKKKIYSVDTPPPTVSGKMHLGHAFSYSQQDFIARFHRMKQENVFYLFGTDDNGLPTERLVEKLKNVKSTKMSRDEFVKLCEKTISEIKEDFINDWKFIGMSCDFSKTYSTIDKHCIKTSQKSFLDLFKKKLVYQHEAPSMWCVQCQTAIAQADLEDQELDSNFIDVYFTLEDNKKITIATTRPELLAACVCIYVHPNDKRYRNLIGKEAKVPLFNQKVQIYSDESADPNKGTGILMICSYGDKYDVEAINKRKLEPRIVFTRDGKLNSLAGKYKDLNIKEARKEIINDLEKEKLLVNKKQIKHIVNVHERCGTEIEFLSTRQWFIKILENKKKFIEAGKKINWYPDFMRKRYEHWIEGLSWDWCISRQRHFGVPFPIWFCKKCSSVIVADEKELPIDPLTTKPKNKC
;
A
#
# COMPACT_ATOMS: atom_id res chain seq x y z
N MET A 1 13.04 51.83 -21.94
CA MET A 1 11.92 50.91 -22.19
C MET A 1 10.74 51.37 -21.35
N LYS A 2 9.58 51.57 -21.97
CA LYS A 2 8.34 51.87 -21.23
C LYS A 2 7.74 50.53 -20.79
N PHE A 3 7.56 50.33 -19.48
CA PHE A 3 6.88 49.15 -18.98
C PHE A 3 5.39 49.22 -19.38
N PRO A 4 4.74 48.08 -19.71
CA PRO A 4 3.32 48.04 -19.97
C PRO A 4 2.54 48.42 -18.68
N ASP A 5 1.43 49.12 -18.85
CA ASP A 5 0.60 49.60 -17.72
C ASP A 5 -0.03 48.46 -16.90
N LYS A 6 -0.16 47.28 -17.51
CA LYS A 6 -0.66 46.05 -16.86
C LYS A 6 0.17 44.85 -17.24
N TYR A 7 0.41 43.95 -16.28
CA TYR A 7 1.03 42.66 -16.53
C TYR A 7 0.03 41.74 -17.21
N ASP A 8 0.40 41.23 -18.39
CA ASP A 8 -0.35 40.16 -19.08
C ASP A 8 0.40 38.84 -18.90
N PRO A 9 -0.11 37.94 -18.05
CA PRO A 9 0.55 36.67 -17.77
C PRO A 9 0.66 35.78 -19.01
N LYS A 10 -0.37 35.74 -19.86
CA LYS A 10 -0.38 34.85 -21.05
C LYS A 10 0.72 35.19 -22.05
N LEU A 11 0.98 36.49 -22.28
CA LEU A 11 2.04 36.95 -23.16
C LEU A 11 3.41 36.88 -22.49
N SER A 12 3.51 37.33 -21.25
CA SER A 12 4.76 37.40 -20.50
C SER A 12 5.32 36.02 -20.17
N GLU A 13 4.50 35.09 -19.72
CA GLU A 13 4.93 33.73 -19.37
C GLU A 13 5.47 32.97 -20.57
N ARG A 14 4.75 32.98 -21.70
CA ARG A 14 5.22 32.34 -22.94
C ARG A 14 6.54 32.95 -23.43
N LYS A 15 6.65 34.29 -23.39
CA LYS A 15 7.88 34.99 -23.80
C LYS A 15 9.08 34.53 -22.99
N TRP A 16 8.93 34.45 -21.66
CA TRP A 16 10.03 34.08 -20.78
C TRP A 16 10.35 32.59 -20.84
N GLN A 17 9.34 31.72 -20.95
CA GLN A 17 9.57 30.30 -21.13
C GLN A 17 10.35 29.99 -22.41
N ASN A 18 10.00 30.61 -23.54
CA ASN A 18 10.75 30.46 -24.79
C ASN A 18 12.18 30.97 -24.62
N PHE A 19 12.36 32.15 -24.03
CA PHE A 19 13.68 32.69 -23.77
C PHE A 19 14.55 31.74 -22.92
N TRP A 20 14.00 31.15 -21.86
CA TRP A 20 14.73 30.20 -21.00
C TRP A 20 15.16 28.96 -21.75
N VAL A 21 14.31 28.44 -22.62
CA VAL A 21 14.62 27.28 -23.46
C VAL A 21 15.70 27.59 -24.47
N ASP A 22 15.54 28.70 -25.22
CA ASP A 22 16.47 29.12 -26.28
C ASP A 22 17.86 29.45 -25.72
N ALA A 23 17.91 30.17 -24.62
CA ALA A 23 19.15 30.50 -23.91
C ALA A 23 19.75 29.34 -23.12
N GLY A 24 19.02 28.23 -22.95
CA GLY A 24 19.47 27.03 -22.22
C GLY A 24 19.81 27.26 -20.75
N ILE A 25 19.18 28.27 -20.09
CA ILE A 25 19.57 28.72 -18.75
C ILE A 25 19.32 27.66 -17.65
N HIS A 26 18.45 26.69 -17.91
CA HIS A 26 18.17 25.60 -16.96
C HIS A 26 18.95 24.31 -17.28
N LYS A 27 19.73 24.29 -18.37
CA LYS A 27 20.49 23.08 -18.76
C LYS A 27 21.63 22.82 -17.80
N PHE A 28 21.77 21.54 -17.42
CA PHE A 28 22.91 21.08 -16.65
C PHE A 28 24.15 20.93 -17.53
N ASP A 29 25.27 21.49 -17.08
CA ASP A 29 26.56 21.43 -17.77
C ASP A 29 27.49 20.44 -17.06
N PRO A 30 27.74 19.22 -17.60
CA PRO A 30 28.57 18.21 -16.96
C PRO A 30 30.04 18.60 -16.80
N THR A 31 30.49 19.69 -17.44
CA THR A 31 31.88 20.15 -17.34
C THR A 31 32.15 21.03 -16.12
N LYS A 32 31.12 21.61 -15.52
CA LYS A 32 31.24 22.46 -14.34
C LYS A 32 31.32 21.63 -13.05
N LYS A 33 32.27 22.03 -12.17
CA LYS A 33 32.59 21.27 -10.96
C LYS A 33 31.69 21.56 -9.76
N LYS A 34 31.21 22.78 -9.58
CA LYS A 34 30.38 23.17 -8.43
C LYS A 34 28.93 22.78 -8.68
N ILE A 35 28.57 21.57 -8.35
CA ILE A 35 27.25 21.01 -8.61
C ILE A 35 26.36 21.11 -7.36
N TYR A 36 25.13 21.58 -7.54
CA TYR A 36 24.04 21.45 -6.58
C TYR A 36 22.96 20.55 -7.17
N SER A 37 22.68 19.44 -6.53
CA SER A 37 21.68 18.46 -6.99
C SER A 37 20.37 18.62 -6.23
N VAL A 38 19.27 18.68 -6.96
CA VAL A 38 17.91 18.61 -6.40
C VAL A 38 17.36 17.24 -6.73
N ASP A 39 17.12 16.43 -5.69
CA ASP A 39 16.49 15.13 -5.79
C ASP A 39 15.04 15.24 -5.28
N THR A 40 14.09 14.87 -6.14
CA THR A 40 12.66 14.96 -5.84
C THR A 40 11.94 13.80 -6.51
N PRO A 41 10.92 13.21 -5.84
CA PRO A 41 10.11 12.17 -6.47
C PRO A 41 9.51 12.67 -7.78
N PRO A 42 9.54 11.86 -8.86
CA PRO A 42 8.85 12.24 -10.09
C PRO A 42 7.34 12.27 -9.87
N PRO A 43 6.61 13.26 -10.41
CA PRO A 43 5.15 13.29 -10.28
C PRO A 43 4.50 12.12 -11.02
N THR A 44 3.49 11.54 -10.39
CA THR A 44 2.72 10.43 -10.98
C THR A 44 1.81 10.94 -12.08
N VAL A 45 1.87 10.32 -13.25
CA VAL A 45 0.97 10.62 -14.38
C VAL A 45 -0.39 9.95 -14.12
N SER A 46 -1.14 10.49 -13.17
CA SER A 46 -2.45 9.95 -12.74
C SER A 46 -3.63 10.91 -13.01
N GLY A 47 -3.37 12.04 -13.64
CA GLY A 47 -4.36 13.06 -13.95
C GLY A 47 -3.75 14.40 -14.29
N LYS A 48 -4.54 15.46 -14.19
CA LYS A 48 -4.06 16.84 -14.38
C LYS A 48 -3.34 17.35 -13.13
N MET A 49 -2.44 18.32 -13.33
CA MET A 49 -1.84 19.03 -12.23
C MET A 49 -2.93 19.66 -11.34
N HIS A 50 -2.72 19.64 -10.04
CA HIS A 50 -3.57 20.30 -9.06
C HIS A 50 -2.72 21.20 -8.15
N LEU A 51 -3.39 22.05 -7.36
CA LEU A 51 -2.73 23.05 -6.51
C LEU A 51 -1.68 22.44 -5.57
N GLY A 52 -1.91 21.23 -5.05
CA GLY A 52 -0.94 20.52 -4.21
C GLY A 52 0.38 20.21 -4.92
N HIS A 53 0.34 19.84 -6.21
CA HIS A 53 1.53 19.69 -7.02
C HIS A 53 2.26 21.02 -7.17
N ALA A 54 1.54 22.07 -7.61
CA ALA A 54 2.12 23.39 -7.81
C ALA A 54 2.79 23.92 -6.52
N PHE A 55 2.12 23.79 -5.38
CA PHE A 55 2.65 24.18 -4.07
C PHE A 55 3.93 23.43 -3.71
N SER A 56 3.91 22.09 -3.79
CA SER A 56 5.03 21.24 -3.38
C SER A 56 6.28 21.48 -4.24
N TYR A 57 6.10 21.46 -5.55
CA TYR A 57 7.25 21.56 -6.48
C TYR A 57 7.79 22.97 -6.63
N SER A 58 6.98 24.02 -6.43
CA SER A 58 7.47 25.40 -6.40
C SER A 58 8.48 25.62 -5.27
N GLN A 59 8.33 24.99 -4.12
CA GLN A 59 9.28 25.10 -3.01
C GLN A 59 10.68 24.59 -3.40
N GLN A 60 10.73 23.47 -4.11
CA GLN A 60 11.97 22.88 -4.62
C GLN A 60 12.59 23.77 -5.70
N ASP A 61 11.75 24.34 -6.56
CA ASP A 61 12.19 25.22 -7.63
C ASP A 61 12.78 26.53 -7.12
N PHE A 62 12.26 27.08 -6.02
CA PHE A 62 12.86 28.26 -5.37
C PHE A 62 14.29 27.98 -4.91
N ILE A 63 14.55 26.81 -4.36
CA ILE A 63 15.89 26.39 -3.96
C ILE A 63 16.80 26.24 -5.18
N ALA A 64 16.31 25.58 -6.24
CA ALA A 64 17.05 25.42 -7.48
C ALA A 64 17.45 26.78 -8.10
N ARG A 65 16.51 27.74 -8.14
CA ARG A 65 16.75 29.10 -8.64
C ARG A 65 17.75 29.87 -7.77
N PHE A 66 17.62 29.75 -6.43
CA PHE A 66 18.58 30.36 -5.50
C PHE A 66 20.01 29.89 -5.76
N HIS A 67 20.22 28.58 -5.93
CA HIS A 67 21.56 28.06 -6.24
C HIS A 67 22.08 28.44 -7.60
N ARG A 68 21.20 28.61 -8.62
CA ARG A 68 21.62 29.20 -9.92
C ARG A 68 22.04 30.66 -9.79
N MET A 69 21.32 31.48 -9.01
CA MET A 69 21.75 32.86 -8.75
C MET A 69 23.10 32.92 -8.05
N LYS A 70 23.48 31.91 -7.27
CA LYS A 70 24.83 31.73 -6.70
C LYS A 70 25.86 31.21 -7.71
N GLN A 71 25.49 31.09 -8.99
CA GLN A 71 26.32 30.58 -10.07
C GLN A 71 26.75 29.11 -9.88
N GLU A 72 25.98 28.34 -9.11
CA GLU A 72 26.17 26.91 -8.99
C GLU A 72 25.53 26.17 -10.17
N ASN A 73 26.14 25.08 -10.58
CA ASN A 73 25.63 24.22 -11.65
C ASN A 73 24.53 23.30 -11.08
N VAL A 74 23.29 23.65 -11.32
CA VAL A 74 22.15 22.92 -10.71
C VAL A 74 21.77 21.72 -11.54
N PHE A 75 21.88 20.53 -10.93
CA PHE A 75 21.37 19.28 -11.49
C PHE A 75 19.93 19.05 -11.00
N TYR A 76 18.97 19.43 -11.82
CA TYR A 76 17.55 19.32 -11.53
C TYR A 76 16.81 18.83 -12.77
N LEU A 77 16.59 17.52 -12.87
CA LEU A 77 15.93 16.90 -14.00
C LEU A 77 14.43 16.78 -13.75
N PHE A 78 13.65 16.66 -14.82
CA PHE A 78 12.24 16.35 -14.73
C PHE A 78 12.01 14.86 -15.03
N GLY A 79 11.28 14.18 -14.17
CA GLY A 79 10.87 12.80 -14.39
C GLY A 79 9.36 12.64 -14.29
N THR A 80 8.85 11.52 -14.77
CA THR A 80 7.45 11.10 -14.58
C THR A 80 7.40 9.73 -13.93
N ASP A 81 6.52 9.58 -12.92
CA ASP A 81 6.21 8.27 -12.36
C ASP A 81 5.05 7.65 -13.15
N ASP A 82 5.45 6.85 -14.13
CA ASP A 82 4.54 6.17 -15.04
C ASP A 82 4.29 4.73 -14.62
N ASN A 83 4.77 4.31 -13.44
CA ASN A 83 4.80 2.94 -13.00
C ASN A 83 3.61 2.56 -12.13
N GLY A 84 3.21 1.27 -12.18
CA GLY A 84 2.42 0.61 -11.17
C GLY A 84 0.92 0.94 -11.14
N LEU A 85 0.34 0.73 -9.98
CA LEU A 85 -1.11 0.78 -9.76
C LEU A 85 -1.77 2.11 -10.10
N PRO A 86 -1.19 3.30 -9.83
CA PRO A 86 -1.81 4.57 -10.20
C PRO A 86 -2.06 4.68 -11.69
N THR A 87 -1.09 4.30 -12.50
CA THR A 87 -1.19 4.29 -13.97
C THR A 87 -2.22 3.28 -14.45
N GLU A 88 -2.22 2.05 -13.93
CA GLU A 88 -3.23 1.06 -14.27
C GLU A 88 -4.64 1.57 -13.99
N ARG A 89 -4.88 2.17 -12.82
CA ARG A 89 -6.20 2.74 -12.46
C ARG A 89 -6.59 3.89 -13.36
N LEU A 90 -5.65 4.74 -13.75
CA LEU A 90 -5.90 5.81 -14.73
C LEU A 90 -6.34 5.23 -16.07
N VAL A 91 -5.63 4.22 -16.58
CA VAL A 91 -5.94 3.57 -17.86
C VAL A 91 -7.27 2.83 -17.80
N GLU A 92 -7.53 2.07 -16.73
CA GLU A 92 -8.82 1.40 -16.51
C GLU A 92 -9.98 2.40 -16.57
N LYS A 93 -9.82 3.59 -15.95
CA LYS A 93 -10.82 4.65 -15.94
C LYS A 93 -10.98 5.31 -17.31
N LEU A 94 -9.88 5.71 -17.97
CA LEU A 94 -9.92 6.44 -19.24
C LEU A 94 -10.42 5.57 -20.40
N LYS A 95 -10.10 4.27 -20.41
CA LYS A 95 -10.45 3.35 -21.48
C LYS A 95 -11.66 2.47 -21.12
N ASN A 96 -12.25 2.64 -19.92
CA ASN A 96 -13.38 1.86 -19.40
C ASN A 96 -13.15 0.34 -19.48
N VAL A 97 -11.97 -0.11 -19.05
CA VAL A 97 -11.57 -1.52 -19.04
C VAL A 97 -11.21 -1.97 -17.63
N LYS A 98 -11.07 -3.28 -17.43
CA LYS A 98 -10.51 -3.87 -16.20
C LYS A 98 -9.31 -4.72 -16.55
N SER A 99 -8.17 -4.45 -15.98
CA SER A 99 -6.92 -5.21 -16.17
C SER A 99 -7.10 -6.71 -15.90
N THR A 100 -7.91 -7.07 -14.90
CA THR A 100 -8.22 -8.47 -14.53
C THR A 100 -9.00 -9.24 -15.61
N LYS A 101 -9.54 -8.55 -16.65
CA LYS A 101 -10.27 -9.15 -17.77
C LYS A 101 -9.48 -9.15 -19.09
N MET A 102 -8.23 -8.70 -19.05
CA MET A 102 -7.34 -8.61 -20.21
C MET A 102 -6.11 -9.49 -20.00
N SER A 103 -5.47 -9.91 -21.08
CA SER A 103 -4.14 -10.49 -20.97
C SER A 103 -3.13 -9.41 -20.54
N ARG A 104 -2.04 -9.82 -19.86
CA ARG A 104 -0.99 -8.90 -19.42
C ARG A 104 -0.43 -8.10 -20.60
N ASP A 105 -0.13 -8.76 -21.71
CA ASP A 105 0.50 -8.12 -22.87
C ASP A 105 -0.39 -7.06 -23.51
N GLU A 106 -1.68 -7.35 -23.66
CA GLU A 106 -2.65 -6.37 -24.17
C GLU A 106 -2.77 -5.18 -23.24
N PHE A 107 -2.87 -5.41 -21.93
CA PHE A 107 -3.03 -4.35 -20.96
C PHE A 107 -1.77 -3.49 -20.83
N VAL A 108 -0.57 -4.08 -20.84
CA VAL A 108 0.71 -3.35 -20.82
C VAL A 108 0.83 -2.43 -22.04
N LYS A 109 0.54 -2.94 -23.26
CA LYS A 109 0.53 -2.13 -24.47
C LYS A 109 -0.48 -0.98 -24.40
N LEU A 110 -1.65 -1.24 -23.83
CA LEU A 110 -2.67 -0.21 -23.64
C LEU A 110 -2.18 0.88 -22.66
N CYS A 111 -1.51 0.51 -21.56
CA CYS A 111 -0.90 1.45 -20.62
C CYS A 111 0.16 2.30 -21.31
N GLU A 112 1.12 1.70 -21.99
CA GLU A 112 2.19 2.41 -22.71
C GLU A 112 1.63 3.40 -23.73
N LYS A 113 0.66 2.97 -24.53
CA LYS A 113 -0.02 3.83 -25.50
C LYS A 113 -0.73 5.00 -24.83
N THR A 114 -1.51 4.73 -23.78
CA THR A 114 -2.29 5.77 -23.10
C THR A 114 -1.37 6.79 -22.43
N ILE A 115 -0.27 6.34 -21.79
CA ILE A 115 0.73 7.25 -21.21
C ILE A 115 1.33 8.12 -22.29
N SER A 116 1.72 7.54 -23.44
CA SER A 116 2.30 8.32 -24.54
C SER A 116 1.35 9.41 -25.09
N GLU A 117 0.04 9.13 -25.07
CA GLU A 117 -1.00 10.08 -25.50
C GLU A 117 -1.13 11.30 -24.56
N ILE A 118 -0.94 11.12 -23.26
CA ILE A 118 -1.22 12.17 -22.26
C ILE A 118 0.05 12.83 -21.69
N LYS A 119 1.22 12.23 -21.88
CA LYS A 119 2.47 12.62 -21.22
C LYS A 119 2.93 14.02 -21.62
N GLU A 120 2.79 14.38 -22.87
CA GLU A 120 3.23 15.69 -23.37
C GLU A 120 2.43 16.83 -22.73
N ASP A 121 1.11 16.71 -22.69
CA ASP A 121 0.24 17.69 -22.03
C ASP A 121 0.56 17.79 -20.53
N PHE A 122 0.78 16.65 -19.88
CA PHE A 122 1.18 16.60 -18.47
C PHE A 122 2.49 17.34 -18.23
N ILE A 123 3.53 17.13 -19.04
CA ILE A 123 4.82 17.84 -18.93
C ILE A 123 4.65 19.33 -19.19
N ASN A 124 3.78 19.72 -20.12
CA ASN A 124 3.52 21.12 -20.44
C ASN A 124 2.90 21.86 -19.26
N ASP A 125 2.01 21.25 -18.48
CA ASP A 125 1.47 21.84 -17.24
C ASP A 125 2.62 22.27 -16.29
N TRP A 126 3.68 21.45 -16.16
CA TRP A 126 4.84 21.75 -15.31
C TRP A 126 5.72 22.87 -15.89
N LYS A 127 5.83 22.93 -17.21
CA LYS A 127 6.51 24.06 -17.87
C LYS A 127 5.72 25.36 -17.67
N PHE A 128 4.38 25.31 -17.71
CA PHE A 128 3.53 26.48 -17.53
C PHE A 128 3.66 27.14 -16.15
N ILE A 129 3.83 26.38 -15.08
CA ILE A 129 4.11 26.95 -13.74
C ILE A 129 5.54 27.51 -13.62
N GLY A 130 6.34 27.39 -14.68
CA GLY A 130 7.67 27.98 -14.75
C GLY A 130 8.76 27.18 -14.05
N MET A 131 8.60 25.86 -13.88
CA MET A 131 9.63 25.00 -13.28
C MET A 131 10.97 25.15 -13.99
N SER A 132 12.04 25.31 -13.21
CA SER A 132 13.40 25.48 -13.73
C SER A 132 14.18 24.16 -13.87
N CYS A 133 13.46 23.07 -14.16
CA CYS A 133 14.08 21.78 -14.48
C CYS A 133 14.78 21.79 -15.83
N ASP A 134 15.77 20.92 -16.00
CA ASP A 134 16.34 20.63 -17.32
C ASP A 134 15.41 19.64 -18.06
N PHE A 135 14.41 20.18 -18.76
CA PHE A 135 13.47 19.38 -19.55
C PHE A 135 14.09 18.75 -20.80
N SER A 136 15.36 19.05 -21.14
CA SER A 136 16.06 18.35 -22.23
C SER A 136 16.50 16.93 -21.84
N LYS A 137 16.47 16.61 -20.55
CA LYS A 137 16.89 15.34 -19.98
C LYS A 137 15.77 14.76 -19.09
N THR A 138 14.62 14.48 -19.69
CA THR A 138 13.51 13.83 -18.97
C THR A 138 13.72 12.33 -18.84
N TYR A 139 13.14 11.72 -17.79
CA TYR A 139 13.12 10.29 -17.61
C TYR A 139 11.71 9.81 -17.22
N SER A 140 11.48 8.53 -17.38
CA SER A 140 10.25 7.82 -16.93
C SER A 140 10.64 6.64 -16.05
N THR A 141 9.89 6.41 -14.98
CA THR A 141 10.16 5.27 -14.09
C THR A 141 10.02 3.91 -14.77
N ILE A 142 9.43 3.87 -15.98
CA ILE A 142 9.29 2.66 -16.81
C ILE A 142 10.26 2.61 -18.00
N ASP A 143 11.16 3.56 -18.15
CA ASP A 143 12.17 3.47 -19.19
C ASP A 143 13.21 2.35 -18.87
N LYS A 144 13.92 1.91 -19.91
CA LYS A 144 14.87 0.80 -19.76
C LYS A 144 15.95 1.05 -18.70
N HIS A 145 16.36 2.31 -18.53
CA HIS A 145 17.36 2.68 -17.53
C HIS A 145 16.82 2.54 -16.12
N CYS A 146 15.62 3.06 -15.86
CA CYS A 146 14.96 3.00 -14.55
C CYS A 146 14.58 1.57 -14.19
N ILE A 147 14.04 0.79 -15.14
CA ILE A 147 13.77 -0.64 -14.93
C ILE A 147 15.04 -1.39 -14.55
N LYS A 148 16.15 -1.18 -15.32
CA LYS A 148 17.45 -1.79 -15.02
C LYS A 148 17.94 -1.43 -13.62
N THR A 149 17.85 -0.16 -13.24
CA THR A 149 18.30 0.33 -11.93
C THR A 149 17.49 -0.28 -10.80
N SER A 150 16.14 -0.35 -10.94
CA SER A 150 15.27 -0.98 -9.96
C SER A 150 15.56 -2.47 -9.81
N GLN A 151 15.74 -3.19 -10.92
CA GLN A 151 16.07 -4.61 -10.90
C GLN A 151 17.45 -4.87 -10.31
N LYS A 152 18.43 -4.02 -10.61
CA LYS A 152 19.77 -4.10 -9.99
C LYS A 152 19.68 -3.88 -8.48
N SER A 153 18.92 -2.89 -8.01
CA SER A 153 18.69 -2.64 -6.59
C SER A 153 18.10 -3.87 -5.90
N PHE A 154 17.12 -4.54 -6.53
CA PHE A 154 16.57 -5.79 -5.99
C PHE A 154 17.66 -6.88 -5.87
N LEU A 155 18.50 -7.09 -6.90
CA LEU A 155 19.59 -8.07 -6.85
C LEU A 155 20.61 -7.75 -5.74
N ASP A 156 20.94 -6.48 -5.54
CA ASP A 156 21.87 -6.05 -4.48
C ASP A 156 21.30 -6.32 -3.09
N LEU A 157 20.01 -6.01 -2.88
CA LEU A 157 19.31 -6.31 -1.63
C LEU A 157 19.20 -7.81 -1.40
N PHE A 158 18.94 -8.59 -2.46
CA PHE A 158 18.87 -10.04 -2.38
C PHE A 158 20.22 -10.66 -1.98
N LYS A 159 21.33 -10.24 -2.60
CA LYS A 159 22.69 -10.64 -2.22
C LYS A 159 23.01 -10.31 -0.76
N LYS A 160 22.55 -9.18 -0.27
CA LYS A 160 22.71 -8.72 1.13
C LYS A 160 21.75 -9.39 2.12
N LYS A 161 20.85 -10.28 1.66
CA LYS A 161 19.80 -10.93 2.46
C LYS A 161 18.85 -9.95 3.14
N LEU A 162 18.68 -8.76 2.56
CA LEU A 162 17.76 -7.73 3.01
C LEU A 162 16.38 -7.84 2.34
N VAL A 163 16.26 -8.68 1.32
CA VAL A 163 15.00 -9.04 0.67
C VAL A 163 14.73 -10.51 0.91
N TYR A 164 13.48 -10.83 1.24
CA TYR A 164 13.05 -12.20 1.46
C TYR A 164 11.62 -12.40 0.96
N GLN A 165 11.27 -13.65 0.65
CA GLN A 165 9.91 -14.04 0.31
C GLN A 165 9.30 -14.81 1.49
N HIS A 166 8.08 -14.47 1.84
CA HIS A 166 7.35 -15.15 2.91
C HIS A 166 5.87 -15.28 2.55
N GLU A 167 5.30 -16.42 2.91
CA GLU A 167 3.86 -16.63 2.84
C GLU A 167 3.29 -16.37 4.23
N ALA A 168 2.63 -15.23 4.37
CA ALA A 168 2.10 -14.76 5.64
C ALA A 168 0.85 -13.90 5.39
N PRO A 169 0.06 -13.65 6.45
CA PRO A 169 -0.97 -12.63 6.40
C PRO A 169 -0.40 -11.30 5.94
N SER A 170 -0.88 -10.84 4.81
CA SER A 170 -0.45 -9.58 4.18
C SER A 170 -1.65 -8.68 3.99
N MET A 171 -1.47 -7.37 4.14
CA MET A 171 -2.49 -6.40 3.81
C MET A 171 -2.88 -6.53 2.35
N TRP A 172 -4.17 -6.64 2.09
CA TRP A 172 -4.72 -6.94 0.77
C TRP A 172 -5.89 -6.02 0.43
N CYS A 173 -5.86 -5.44 -0.75
CA CYS A 173 -6.99 -4.73 -1.31
C CYS A 173 -7.81 -5.65 -2.21
N VAL A 174 -9.03 -5.97 -1.79
CA VAL A 174 -9.92 -6.90 -2.53
C VAL A 174 -10.40 -6.31 -3.87
N GLN A 175 -10.53 -4.99 -3.97
CA GLN A 175 -10.91 -4.33 -5.22
C GLN A 175 -9.77 -4.29 -6.23
N CYS A 176 -8.56 -3.98 -5.78
CA CYS A 176 -7.36 -3.95 -6.64
C CYS A 176 -6.76 -5.35 -6.83
N GLN A 177 -7.18 -6.34 -6.03
CA GLN A 177 -6.68 -7.72 -6.01
C GLN A 177 -5.16 -7.80 -5.92
N THR A 178 -4.59 -7.05 -5.00
CA THR A 178 -3.14 -6.98 -4.78
C THR A 178 -2.80 -6.74 -3.32
N ALA A 179 -1.61 -7.23 -2.92
CA ALA A 179 -1.01 -6.84 -1.66
C ALA A 179 -0.66 -5.34 -1.68
N ILE A 180 -0.69 -4.73 -0.51
CA ILE A 180 -0.32 -3.33 -0.31
C ILE A 180 0.68 -3.21 0.83
N ALA A 181 1.39 -2.09 0.89
CA ALA A 181 2.29 -1.76 1.98
C ALA A 181 1.60 -0.88 3.03
N GLN A 182 2.19 -0.76 4.22
CA GLN A 182 1.67 0.13 5.26
C GLN A 182 1.59 1.59 4.79
N ALA A 183 2.49 2.01 3.89
CA ALA A 183 2.49 3.35 3.31
C ALA A 183 1.32 3.62 2.35
N ASP A 184 0.63 2.58 1.88
CA ASP A 184 -0.53 2.70 0.99
C ASP A 184 -1.86 2.79 1.77
N LEU A 185 -1.81 2.89 3.11
CA LEU A 185 -2.97 3.00 3.98
C LEU A 185 -3.37 4.44 4.22
N GLU A 186 -4.67 4.67 4.26
CA GLU A 186 -5.30 5.90 4.72
C GLU A 186 -6.35 5.57 5.78
N ASP A 187 -6.45 6.41 6.80
CA ASP A 187 -7.48 6.30 7.83
C ASP A 187 -8.76 6.99 7.35
N GLN A 188 -9.87 6.26 7.33
CA GLN A 188 -11.17 6.79 6.96
C GLN A 188 -12.22 6.49 8.03
N GLU A 189 -13.01 7.49 8.41
CA GLU A 189 -14.17 7.30 9.29
C GLU A 189 -15.34 6.73 8.50
N LEU A 190 -15.80 5.52 8.87
CA LEU A 190 -16.90 4.83 8.22
C LEU A 190 -18.01 4.48 9.19
N ASP A 191 -19.25 4.50 8.69
CA ASP A 191 -20.41 3.99 9.42
C ASP A 191 -20.37 2.47 9.51
N SER A 192 -20.61 1.94 10.71
CA SER A 192 -20.63 0.51 10.98
C SER A 192 -21.64 0.15 12.06
N ASN A 193 -21.90 -1.14 12.22
CA ASN A 193 -22.69 -1.65 13.33
C ASN A 193 -21.79 -2.37 14.34
N PHE A 194 -21.86 -1.99 15.60
CA PHE A 194 -21.29 -2.74 16.70
C PHE A 194 -22.40 -3.63 17.25
N ILE A 195 -22.22 -4.94 17.12
CA ILE A 195 -23.23 -5.91 17.49
C ILE A 195 -22.73 -6.80 18.62
N ASP A 196 -23.64 -7.15 19.53
CA ASP A 196 -23.43 -8.13 20.58
C ASP A 196 -24.12 -9.43 20.18
N VAL A 197 -23.39 -10.53 20.19
CA VAL A 197 -23.89 -11.84 19.74
C VAL A 197 -23.65 -12.92 20.79
N TYR A 198 -24.59 -13.88 20.90
CA TYR A 198 -24.46 -15.02 21.78
C TYR A 198 -23.59 -16.11 21.18
N PHE A 199 -22.58 -16.52 21.94
CA PHE A 199 -21.87 -17.80 21.77
C PHE A 199 -22.37 -18.77 22.85
N THR A 200 -22.45 -20.08 22.55
CA THR A 200 -22.99 -21.08 23.45
C THR A 200 -21.87 -21.94 24.00
N LEU A 201 -21.77 -22.04 25.33
CA LEU A 201 -20.83 -22.91 26.02
C LEU A 201 -21.34 -24.38 26.03
N GLU A 202 -20.45 -25.31 26.38
CA GLU A 202 -20.80 -26.74 26.44
C GLU A 202 -21.94 -27.06 27.42
N ASP A 203 -22.11 -26.29 28.49
CA ASP A 203 -23.20 -26.41 29.46
C ASP A 203 -24.48 -25.65 29.03
N ASN A 204 -24.59 -25.29 27.74
CA ASN A 204 -25.68 -24.51 27.15
C ASN A 204 -25.82 -23.08 27.68
N LYS A 205 -24.92 -22.61 28.53
CA LYS A 205 -24.87 -21.19 28.90
C LYS A 205 -24.44 -20.37 27.75
N LYS A 206 -24.91 -19.12 27.72
CA LYS A 206 -24.55 -18.14 26.68
C LYS A 206 -23.54 -17.14 27.23
N ILE A 207 -22.56 -16.79 26.41
CA ILE A 207 -21.67 -15.68 26.62
C ILE A 207 -21.90 -14.68 25.50
N THR A 208 -21.74 -13.40 25.78
CA THR A 208 -21.96 -12.32 24.81
C THR A 208 -20.63 -11.78 24.32
N ILE A 209 -20.44 -11.73 23.01
CA ILE A 209 -19.25 -11.20 22.36
C ILE A 209 -19.66 -10.04 21.45
N ALA A 210 -18.93 -8.93 21.55
CA ALA A 210 -19.15 -7.74 20.75
C ALA A 210 -18.23 -7.73 19.52
N THR A 211 -18.77 -7.43 18.33
CA THR A 211 -17.98 -7.33 17.09
C THR A 211 -18.53 -6.27 16.13
N THR A 212 -17.65 -5.65 15.36
CA THR A 212 -18.00 -4.82 14.20
C THR A 212 -17.95 -5.60 12.89
N ARG A 213 -17.42 -6.84 12.92
CA ARG A 213 -17.15 -7.68 11.75
C ARG A 213 -17.81 -9.06 11.87
N PRO A 214 -19.15 -9.15 11.82
CA PRO A 214 -19.86 -10.44 11.94
C PRO A 214 -19.54 -11.41 10.81
N GLU A 215 -19.11 -10.94 9.65
CA GLU A 215 -18.65 -11.77 8.54
C GLU A 215 -17.43 -12.64 8.91
N LEU A 216 -16.67 -12.26 9.93
CA LEU A 216 -15.55 -13.02 10.46
C LEU A 216 -15.94 -14.10 11.47
N LEU A 217 -17.21 -14.26 11.85
CA LEU A 217 -17.64 -15.37 12.71
C LEU A 217 -17.19 -16.73 12.16
N ALA A 218 -17.32 -16.95 10.84
CA ALA A 218 -16.82 -18.16 10.18
C ALA A 218 -15.30 -18.37 10.32
N ALA A 219 -14.56 -17.29 10.52
CA ALA A 219 -13.10 -17.27 10.66
C ALA A 219 -12.64 -17.33 12.12
N CYS A 220 -13.54 -17.39 13.08
CA CYS A 220 -13.20 -17.42 14.50
C CYS A 220 -12.37 -18.67 14.83
N VAL A 221 -11.23 -18.50 15.50
CA VAL A 221 -10.29 -19.57 15.87
C VAL A 221 -10.15 -19.74 17.36
N CYS A 222 -10.34 -18.69 18.14
CA CYS A 222 -10.40 -18.76 19.60
C CYS A 222 -11.05 -17.50 20.19
N ILE A 223 -11.20 -17.50 21.50
CA ILE A 223 -11.74 -16.40 22.28
C ILE A 223 -10.72 -16.07 23.37
N TYR A 224 -10.53 -14.77 23.62
CA TYR A 224 -9.69 -14.26 24.70
C TYR A 224 -10.54 -13.60 25.78
N VAL A 225 -10.17 -13.87 27.05
CA VAL A 225 -10.66 -13.19 28.25
C VAL A 225 -9.47 -12.70 29.04
N HIS A 226 -9.60 -11.55 29.69
CA HIS A 226 -8.51 -11.01 30.50
C HIS A 226 -8.28 -11.88 31.76
N PRO A 227 -7.03 -12.21 32.15
CA PRO A 227 -6.74 -13.10 33.29
C PRO A 227 -7.29 -12.59 34.61
N ASN A 228 -7.39 -11.27 34.78
CA ASN A 228 -7.90 -10.63 35.99
C ASN A 228 -9.39 -10.26 35.93
N ASP A 229 -10.10 -10.59 34.86
CA ASP A 229 -11.54 -10.32 34.76
C ASP A 229 -12.33 -11.42 35.50
N LYS A 230 -12.80 -11.05 36.69
CA LYS A 230 -13.56 -11.97 37.56
C LYS A 230 -14.85 -12.50 36.92
N ARG A 231 -15.43 -11.78 35.96
CA ARG A 231 -16.66 -12.19 35.26
C ARG A 231 -16.48 -13.47 34.44
N TYR A 232 -15.28 -13.65 33.86
CA TYR A 232 -15.02 -14.66 32.83
C TYR A 232 -13.88 -15.62 33.18
N ARG A 233 -13.20 -15.44 34.32
CA ARG A 233 -12.07 -16.28 34.73
C ARG A 233 -12.40 -17.77 34.76
N ASN A 234 -13.65 -18.14 35.10
CA ASN A 234 -14.14 -19.51 35.13
C ASN A 234 -14.44 -20.11 33.75
N LEU A 235 -14.31 -19.33 32.70
CA LEU A 235 -14.48 -19.76 31.31
C LEU A 235 -13.16 -20.20 30.68
N ILE A 236 -12.03 -19.84 31.26
CA ILE A 236 -10.70 -20.16 30.71
C ILE A 236 -10.57 -21.70 30.67
N GLY A 237 -10.15 -22.20 29.49
CA GLY A 237 -10.02 -23.63 29.22
C GLY A 237 -11.30 -24.33 28.74
N LYS A 238 -12.44 -23.63 28.69
CA LYS A 238 -13.69 -24.16 28.11
C LYS A 238 -13.76 -23.87 26.61
N GLU A 239 -14.69 -24.54 25.95
CA GLU A 239 -15.05 -24.30 24.56
C GLU A 239 -16.36 -23.53 24.43
N ALA A 240 -16.43 -22.71 23.38
CA ALA A 240 -17.65 -22.03 22.97
C ALA A 240 -17.98 -22.35 21.51
N LYS A 241 -19.25 -22.50 21.21
CA LYS A 241 -19.78 -22.71 19.87
C LYS A 241 -20.07 -21.38 19.21
N VAL A 242 -19.49 -21.16 18.04
CA VAL A 242 -19.69 -19.93 17.23
C VAL A 242 -21.11 -19.94 16.65
N PRO A 243 -21.88 -18.83 16.81
CA PRO A 243 -23.24 -18.75 16.29
C PRO A 243 -23.26 -18.88 14.75
N LEU A 244 -24.31 -19.47 14.21
CA LEU A 244 -24.57 -19.77 12.78
C LEU A 244 -23.62 -20.80 12.16
N PHE A 245 -22.35 -20.84 12.57
CA PHE A 245 -21.31 -21.69 11.95
C PHE A 245 -21.01 -22.98 12.71
N ASN A 246 -21.49 -23.09 13.95
CA ASN A 246 -21.41 -24.28 14.77
C ASN A 246 -20.00 -24.82 15.12
N GLN A 247 -18.93 -24.16 14.70
CA GLN A 247 -17.57 -24.53 15.07
C GLN A 247 -17.34 -24.28 16.57
N LYS A 248 -16.59 -25.17 17.22
CA LYS A 248 -16.14 -25.01 18.59
C LYS A 248 -14.79 -24.30 18.62
N VAL A 249 -14.62 -23.36 19.53
CA VAL A 249 -13.40 -22.58 19.71
C VAL A 249 -13.03 -22.51 21.20
N GLN A 250 -11.74 -22.63 21.48
CA GLN A 250 -11.18 -22.59 22.82
C GLN A 250 -11.18 -21.19 23.42
N ILE A 251 -11.49 -21.09 24.72
CA ILE A 251 -11.36 -19.82 25.47
C ILE A 251 -10.02 -19.80 26.20
N TYR A 252 -9.19 -18.79 25.87
CA TYR A 252 -7.88 -18.60 26.47
C TYR A 252 -7.82 -17.33 27.31
N SER A 253 -6.86 -17.29 28.22
CA SER A 253 -6.47 -16.08 28.93
C SER A 253 -5.43 -15.28 28.15
N ASP A 254 -5.68 -13.99 27.95
CA ASP A 254 -4.70 -13.08 27.35
C ASP A 254 -4.95 -11.63 27.81
N GLU A 255 -3.87 -10.87 28.09
CA GLU A 255 -3.94 -9.48 28.54
C GLU A 255 -4.42 -8.52 27.44
N SER A 256 -4.42 -8.92 26.18
CA SER A 256 -4.95 -8.13 25.06
C SER A 256 -6.48 -7.99 25.08
N ALA A 257 -7.19 -8.83 25.82
CA ALA A 257 -8.63 -8.68 26.04
C ALA A 257 -8.90 -7.57 27.07
N ASP A 258 -9.34 -6.38 26.60
CA ASP A 258 -9.65 -5.26 27.49
C ASP A 258 -11.00 -5.46 28.18
N PRO A 259 -11.07 -5.59 29.54
CA PRO A 259 -12.32 -5.80 30.28
C PRO A 259 -13.33 -4.65 30.14
N ASN A 260 -12.89 -3.47 29.72
CA ASN A 260 -13.71 -2.25 29.58
C ASN A 260 -14.18 -2.02 28.14
N LYS A 261 -13.73 -2.83 27.18
CA LYS A 261 -14.09 -2.68 25.76
C LYS A 261 -15.17 -3.69 25.37
N GLY A 262 -16.32 -3.20 24.89
CA GLY A 262 -17.46 -4.05 24.53
C GLY A 262 -17.93 -4.87 25.73
N THR A 263 -17.97 -6.20 25.57
CA THR A 263 -18.32 -7.13 26.65
C THR A 263 -17.13 -7.55 27.53
N GLY A 264 -15.91 -7.19 27.16
CA GLY A 264 -14.67 -7.66 27.80
C GLY A 264 -14.18 -9.00 27.27
N ILE A 265 -14.87 -9.59 26.31
CA ILE A 265 -14.50 -10.84 25.64
C ILE A 265 -14.09 -10.51 24.20
N LEU A 266 -12.92 -10.97 23.80
CA LEU A 266 -12.36 -10.71 22.47
C LEU A 266 -12.42 -11.97 21.59
N MET A 267 -13.09 -11.88 20.45
CA MET A 267 -13.08 -12.91 19.42
C MET A 267 -11.82 -12.76 18.57
N ILE A 268 -11.07 -13.85 18.38
CA ILE A 268 -9.89 -13.90 17.51
C ILE A 268 -10.26 -14.61 16.20
N CYS A 269 -10.03 -13.94 15.09
CA CYS A 269 -10.39 -14.41 13.75
C CYS A 269 -9.17 -14.52 12.82
N SER A 270 -9.28 -15.27 11.76
CA SER A 270 -8.23 -15.44 10.75
C SER A 270 -8.57 -14.64 9.49
N TYR A 271 -8.03 -13.54 9.23
CA TYR A 271 -7.27 -12.55 9.94
C TYR A 271 -8.07 -11.24 9.89
N GLY A 272 -8.62 -10.78 11.00
CA GLY A 272 -9.47 -9.59 11.03
C GLY A 272 -8.64 -8.30 11.07
N ASP A 273 -7.56 -8.36 11.85
CA ASP A 273 -6.61 -7.25 12.00
C ASP A 273 -5.21 -7.76 12.39
N LYS A 274 -4.29 -6.83 12.69
CA LYS A 274 -2.93 -7.18 13.13
C LYS A 274 -2.88 -7.93 14.46
N TYR A 275 -3.80 -7.65 15.37
CA TYR A 275 -3.85 -8.32 16.69
C TYR A 275 -4.28 -9.78 16.55
N ASP A 276 -5.19 -10.05 15.63
CA ASP A 276 -5.56 -11.40 15.24
C ASP A 276 -4.36 -12.19 14.70
N VAL A 277 -3.57 -11.56 13.82
CA VAL A 277 -2.35 -12.17 13.26
C VAL A 277 -1.35 -12.49 14.37
N GLU A 278 -1.13 -11.55 15.29
CA GLU A 278 -0.23 -11.73 16.43
C GLU A 278 -0.72 -12.86 17.36
N ALA A 279 -2.03 -12.91 17.65
CA ALA A 279 -2.64 -13.94 18.50
C ALA A 279 -2.50 -15.35 17.92
N ILE A 280 -2.76 -15.50 16.62
CA ILE A 280 -2.63 -16.77 15.89
C ILE A 280 -1.18 -17.23 15.89
N ASN A 281 -0.22 -16.35 15.61
CA ASN A 281 1.20 -16.66 15.60
C ASN A 281 1.71 -17.04 17.00
N LYS A 282 1.34 -16.27 18.03
CA LYS A 282 1.72 -16.50 19.44
C LYS A 282 1.30 -17.89 19.93
N ARG A 283 0.10 -18.32 19.54
CA ARG A 283 -0.46 -19.60 19.96
C ARG A 283 -0.34 -20.73 18.95
N LYS A 284 0.24 -20.44 17.76
CA LYS A 284 0.39 -21.41 16.66
C LYS A 284 -0.95 -22.05 16.28
N LEU A 285 -2.02 -21.25 16.22
CA LEU A 285 -3.34 -21.72 15.85
C LEU A 285 -3.43 -21.95 14.34
N GLU A 286 -4.20 -22.95 13.94
CA GLU A 286 -4.53 -23.17 12.52
C GLU A 286 -5.48 -22.08 12.03
N PRO A 287 -5.10 -21.30 11.01
CA PRO A 287 -5.95 -20.23 10.51
C PRO A 287 -7.14 -20.77 9.70
N ARG A 288 -8.31 -20.12 9.84
CA ARG A 288 -9.54 -20.39 9.08
C ARG A 288 -9.80 -19.24 8.10
N ILE A 289 -9.15 -19.25 6.96
CA ILE A 289 -9.24 -18.18 5.96
C ILE A 289 -10.57 -18.26 5.22
N VAL A 290 -11.42 -17.27 5.41
CA VAL A 290 -12.78 -17.25 4.83
C VAL A 290 -12.92 -16.35 3.61
N PHE A 291 -11.95 -15.48 3.31
CA PHE A 291 -12.00 -14.59 2.16
C PHE A 291 -11.19 -15.12 0.99
N THR A 292 -11.74 -14.93 -0.20
CA THR A 292 -11.06 -15.07 -1.47
C THR A 292 -10.34 -13.76 -1.85
N ARG A 293 -9.45 -13.81 -2.84
CA ARG A 293 -8.69 -12.62 -3.28
C ARG A 293 -9.56 -11.49 -3.82
N ASP A 294 -10.75 -11.79 -4.33
CA ASP A 294 -11.74 -10.83 -4.83
C ASP A 294 -12.73 -10.37 -3.74
N GLY A 295 -12.49 -10.70 -2.47
CA GLY A 295 -13.28 -10.23 -1.34
C GLY A 295 -14.64 -10.92 -1.18
N LYS A 296 -14.76 -12.15 -1.67
CA LYS A 296 -15.95 -12.99 -1.43
C LYS A 296 -15.67 -13.99 -0.33
N LEU A 297 -16.72 -14.48 0.30
CA LEU A 297 -16.63 -15.56 1.25
C LEU A 297 -16.49 -16.90 0.52
N ASN A 298 -15.66 -17.80 1.07
CA ASN A 298 -15.46 -19.14 0.52
C ASN A 298 -16.40 -20.19 1.18
N SER A 299 -16.17 -21.47 0.90
CA SER A 299 -17.00 -22.58 1.41
C SER A 299 -17.05 -22.70 2.93
N LEU A 300 -16.08 -22.17 3.68
CA LEU A 300 -16.10 -22.16 5.15
C LEU A 300 -17.22 -21.29 5.72
N ALA A 301 -17.74 -20.34 4.94
CA ALA A 301 -18.87 -19.50 5.32
C ALA A 301 -20.25 -20.15 5.05
N GLY A 302 -20.30 -21.42 4.61
CA GLY A 302 -21.54 -22.16 4.38
C GLY A 302 -22.47 -21.45 3.38
N LYS A 303 -23.69 -21.14 3.79
CA LYS A 303 -24.70 -20.49 2.94
C LYS A 303 -24.35 -19.08 2.47
N TYR A 304 -23.38 -18.43 3.10
CA TYR A 304 -22.90 -17.09 2.72
C TYR A 304 -21.74 -17.14 1.70
N LYS A 305 -21.38 -18.33 1.22
CA LYS A 305 -20.40 -18.51 0.15
C LYS A 305 -20.75 -17.64 -1.07
N ASP A 306 -19.73 -17.11 -1.72
CA ASP A 306 -19.77 -16.25 -2.92
C ASP A 306 -20.38 -14.86 -2.70
N LEU A 307 -20.90 -14.51 -1.52
CA LEU A 307 -21.29 -13.16 -1.17
C LEU A 307 -20.04 -12.29 -0.96
N ASN A 308 -20.09 -11.03 -1.37
CA ASN A 308 -19.07 -10.07 -1.00
C ASN A 308 -19.17 -9.71 0.51
N ILE A 309 -18.10 -9.14 1.06
CA ILE A 309 -17.98 -8.85 2.51
C ILE A 309 -19.17 -8.04 3.04
N LYS A 310 -19.61 -7.00 2.31
CA LYS A 310 -20.71 -6.12 2.76
C LYS A 310 -22.07 -6.83 2.72
N GLU A 311 -22.32 -7.58 1.67
CA GLU A 311 -23.52 -8.41 1.54
C GLU A 311 -23.56 -9.49 2.64
N ALA A 312 -22.47 -10.21 2.83
CA ALA A 312 -22.36 -11.24 3.85
C ALA A 312 -22.58 -10.67 5.25
N ARG A 313 -21.96 -9.52 5.58
CA ARG A 313 -22.16 -8.82 6.85
C ARG A 313 -23.64 -8.54 7.11
N LYS A 314 -24.37 -8.05 6.10
CA LYS A 314 -25.80 -7.77 6.20
C LYS A 314 -26.63 -9.05 6.42
N GLU A 315 -26.39 -10.07 5.61
CA GLU A 315 -27.16 -11.34 5.71
C GLU A 315 -26.88 -12.07 7.03
N ILE A 316 -25.64 -12.09 7.52
CA ILE A 316 -25.28 -12.67 8.81
C ILE A 316 -26.00 -11.95 9.96
N ILE A 317 -26.05 -10.61 9.94
CA ILE A 317 -26.79 -9.85 10.98
C ILE A 317 -28.27 -10.20 10.94
N ASN A 318 -28.89 -10.29 9.76
CA ASN A 318 -30.30 -10.66 9.61
C ASN A 318 -30.58 -12.06 10.16
N ASP A 319 -29.68 -13.02 9.93
CA ASP A 319 -29.89 -14.38 10.42
C ASP A 319 -29.62 -14.51 11.92
N LEU A 320 -28.65 -13.77 12.47
CA LEU A 320 -28.45 -13.68 13.92
C LEU A 320 -29.71 -13.13 14.62
N GLU A 321 -30.39 -12.18 14.00
CA GLU A 321 -31.65 -11.62 14.52
C GLU A 321 -32.80 -12.64 14.46
N LYS A 322 -32.98 -13.31 13.32
CA LYS A 322 -34.01 -14.36 13.14
C LYS A 322 -33.84 -15.52 14.11
N GLU A 323 -32.60 -15.95 14.35
CA GLU A 323 -32.29 -17.05 15.27
C GLU A 323 -32.22 -16.63 16.76
N LYS A 324 -32.52 -15.35 17.07
CA LYS A 324 -32.45 -14.78 18.43
C LYS A 324 -31.06 -14.92 19.06
N LEU A 325 -30.04 -14.84 18.25
CA LEU A 325 -28.63 -14.83 18.63
C LEU A 325 -28.03 -13.44 18.70
N LEU A 326 -28.69 -12.43 18.13
CA LEU A 326 -28.36 -11.03 18.26
C LEU A 326 -28.90 -10.47 19.59
N VAL A 327 -28.01 -9.93 20.41
CA VAL A 327 -28.36 -9.35 21.73
C VAL A 327 -28.63 -7.86 21.59
N ASN A 328 -27.75 -7.16 20.87
CA ASN A 328 -27.80 -5.72 20.72
C ASN A 328 -27.18 -5.32 19.37
N LYS A 329 -27.61 -4.17 18.85
CA LYS A 329 -27.08 -3.57 17.63
C LYS A 329 -27.02 -2.05 17.78
N LYS A 330 -25.83 -1.50 17.75
CA LYS A 330 -25.58 -0.07 17.85
C LYS A 330 -24.87 0.43 16.61
N GLN A 331 -25.42 1.44 15.98
CA GLN A 331 -24.72 2.15 14.90
C GLN A 331 -23.56 2.97 15.49
N ILE A 332 -22.42 2.86 14.90
CA ILE A 332 -21.20 3.57 15.29
C ILE A 332 -20.49 4.15 14.07
N LYS A 333 -19.68 5.16 14.30
CA LYS A 333 -18.63 5.58 13.39
C LYS A 333 -17.29 5.18 13.97
N HIS A 334 -16.43 4.61 13.17
CA HIS A 334 -15.06 4.29 13.59
C HIS A 334 -14.07 4.42 12.45
N ILE A 335 -12.83 4.65 12.82
CA ILE A 335 -11.74 4.78 11.86
C ILE A 335 -11.31 3.39 11.42
N VAL A 336 -11.24 3.18 10.10
CA VAL A 336 -10.74 1.96 9.47
C VAL A 336 -9.63 2.30 8.48
N ASN A 337 -8.69 1.38 8.31
CA ASN A 337 -7.68 1.51 7.27
C ASN A 337 -8.30 1.16 5.91
N VAL A 338 -8.13 2.05 4.96
CA VAL A 338 -8.53 1.85 3.56
C VAL A 338 -7.30 1.97 2.65
N HIS A 339 -7.39 1.41 1.46
CA HIS A 339 -6.37 1.60 0.44
C HIS A 339 -6.50 3.00 -0.16
N GLU A 340 -5.47 3.85 -0.05
CA GLU A 340 -5.47 5.26 -0.48
C GLU A 340 -5.92 5.46 -1.94
N ARG A 341 -5.64 4.48 -2.83
CA ARG A 341 -5.93 4.57 -4.26
C ARG A 341 -7.38 4.30 -4.63
N CYS A 342 -8.16 3.63 -3.79
CA CYS A 342 -9.54 3.24 -4.14
C CYS A 342 -10.55 3.35 -2.99
N GLY A 343 -10.12 3.73 -1.78
CA GLY A 343 -11.00 3.87 -0.61
C GLY A 343 -11.60 2.55 -0.11
N THR A 344 -11.04 1.40 -0.52
CA THR A 344 -11.57 0.08 -0.11
C THR A 344 -10.96 -0.33 1.22
N GLU A 345 -11.79 -0.80 2.15
CA GLU A 345 -11.37 -1.39 3.43
C GLU A 345 -10.36 -2.52 3.19
N ILE A 346 -9.33 -2.59 4.03
CA ILE A 346 -8.25 -3.55 3.89
C ILE A 346 -8.61 -4.86 4.57
N GLU A 347 -8.27 -5.96 3.90
CA GLU A 347 -8.33 -7.30 4.44
C GLU A 347 -6.92 -7.87 4.65
N PHE A 348 -6.80 -8.92 5.45
CA PHE A 348 -5.56 -9.68 5.58
C PHE A 348 -5.74 -11.06 4.94
N LEU A 349 -4.90 -11.36 3.96
CA LEU A 349 -4.88 -12.67 3.29
C LEU A 349 -3.49 -13.30 3.38
N SER A 350 -3.45 -14.62 3.62
CA SER A 350 -2.20 -15.36 3.51
C SER A 350 -1.80 -15.43 2.03
N THR A 351 -0.75 -14.73 1.69
CA THR A 351 -0.22 -14.65 0.34
C THR A 351 1.30 -14.63 0.36
N ARG A 352 1.90 -15.23 -0.67
CA ARG A 352 3.36 -15.22 -0.82
C ARG A 352 3.81 -13.90 -1.40
N GLN A 353 4.52 -13.10 -0.60
CA GLN A 353 4.97 -11.76 -0.97
C GLN A 353 6.48 -11.59 -0.76
N TRP A 354 7.05 -10.58 -1.44
CA TRP A 354 8.42 -10.14 -1.25
C TRP A 354 8.46 -8.94 -0.33
N PHE A 355 9.40 -8.99 0.63
CA PHE A 355 9.55 -7.95 1.65
C PHE A 355 11.01 -7.47 1.71
N ILE A 356 11.19 -6.17 1.98
CA ILE A 356 12.47 -5.58 2.39
C ILE A 356 12.46 -5.46 3.91
N LYS A 357 13.53 -5.94 4.53
CA LYS A 357 13.75 -5.86 5.99
C LYS A 357 13.99 -4.41 6.42
N ILE A 358 12.99 -3.77 6.98
CA ILE A 358 13.07 -2.40 7.49
C ILE A 358 12.97 -2.35 9.02
N LEU A 359 12.22 -3.26 9.65
CA LEU A 359 11.98 -3.24 11.09
C LEU A 359 13.26 -3.37 11.90
N GLU A 360 14.15 -4.28 11.54
CA GLU A 360 15.44 -4.49 12.21
C GLU A 360 16.40 -3.31 12.03
N ASN A 361 16.15 -2.42 11.08
CA ASN A 361 16.99 -1.27 10.74
C ASN A 361 16.47 0.08 11.24
N LYS A 362 15.33 0.13 11.96
CA LYS A 362 14.72 1.38 12.45
C LYS A 362 15.71 2.31 13.15
N LYS A 363 16.52 1.77 14.06
CA LYS A 363 17.54 2.55 14.77
C LYS A 363 18.54 3.20 13.82
N LYS A 364 19.00 2.48 12.80
CA LYS A 364 19.93 3.00 11.78
C LYS A 364 19.29 4.11 10.96
N PHE A 365 18.02 3.98 10.59
CA PHE A 365 17.29 5.02 9.87
C PHE A 365 17.14 6.29 10.71
N ILE A 366 16.79 6.18 11.99
CA ILE A 366 16.71 7.32 12.90
C ILE A 366 18.08 8.01 13.03
N GLU A 367 19.17 7.24 13.23
CA GLU A 367 20.52 7.81 13.31
C GLU A 367 20.96 8.47 11.99
N ALA A 368 20.57 7.92 10.85
CA ALA A 368 20.82 8.58 9.56
C ALA A 368 20.03 9.89 9.44
N GLY A 369 18.78 9.90 9.88
CA GLY A 369 17.93 11.11 9.87
C GLY A 369 18.48 12.25 10.73
N LYS A 370 19.17 11.95 11.84
CA LYS A 370 19.83 12.96 12.69
C LYS A 370 21.00 13.67 11.98
N LYS A 371 21.56 13.08 10.93
CA LYS A 371 22.66 13.66 10.14
C LYS A 371 22.18 14.57 9.00
N ILE A 372 20.88 14.63 8.77
CA ILE A 372 20.26 15.44 7.74
C ILE A 372 19.92 16.81 8.32
N ASN A 373 20.18 17.87 7.57
CA ASN A 373 19.70 19.21 7.89
C ASN A 373 18.23 19.33 7.45
N TRP A 374 17.33 19.40 8.42
CA TRP A 374 15.90 19.50 8.16
C TRP A 374 15.43 20.95 8.08
N TYR A 375 14.60 21.28 7.09
CA TYR A 375 14.00 22.59 6.94
C TYR A 375 12.50 22.43 6.62
N PRO A 376 11.59 22.85 7.52
CA PRO A 376 11.83 23.30 8.89
C PRO A 376 12.24 22.13 9.83
N ASP A 377 12.90 22.42 10.94
CA ASP A 377 13.47 21.44 11.87
C ASP A 377 12.48 20.39 12.38
N PHE A 378 11.21 20.76 12.56
CA PHE A 378 10.18 19.86 13.05
C PHE A 378 9.89 18.66 12.11
N MET A 379 10.30 18.74 10.84
CA MET A 379 10.13 17.63 9.88
C MET A 379 10.93 16.39 10.28
N ARG A 380 12.03 16.57 11.05
CA ARG A 380 12.76 15.43 11.64
C ARG A 380 11.87 14.60 12.56
N LYS A 381 11.05 15.23 13.40
CA LYS A 381 10.13 14.51 14.29
C LYS A 381 9.08 13.72 13.51
N ARG A 382 8.58 14.26 12.40
CA ARG A 382 7.67 13.52 11.51
C ARG A 382 8.32 12.28 10.93
N TYR A 383 9.59 12.40 10.49
CA TYR A 383 10.38 11.28 9.98
C TYR A 383 10.59 10.22 11.06
N GLU A 384 11.01 10.62 12.27
CA GLU A 384 11.23 9.71 13.40
C GLU A 384 9.93 8.98 13.78
N HIS A 385 8.82 9.69 13.97
CA HIS A 385 7.52 9.09 14.28
C HIS A 385 7.03 8.13 13.19
N TRP A 386 7.27 8.46 11.90
CA TRP A 386 6.92 7.56 10.81
C TRP A 386 7.71 6.24 10.91
N ILE A 387 9.02 6.30 11.17
CA ILE A 387 9.85 5.10 11.33
C ILE A 387 9.43 4.30 12.57
N GLU A 388 9.19 4.97 13.70
CA GLU A 388 8.72 4.32 14.93
C GLU A 388 7.38 3.62 14.74
N GLY A 389 6.47 4.23 13.99
CA GLY A 389 5.14 3.71 13.66
C GLY A 389 5.12 2.53 12.68
N LEU A 390 6.25 2.21 12.01
CA LEU A 390 6.31 1.05 11.12
C LEU A 390 6.10 -0.24 11.92
N SER A 391 5.13 -1.05 11.52
CA SER A 391 4.78 -2.33 12.17
C SER A 391 5.07 -3.55 11.29
N TRP A 392 5.38 -3.32 10.00
CA TRP A 392 5.61 -4.35 8.99
C TRP A 392 6.89 -4.07 8.20
N ASP A 393 7.56 -5.13 7.76
CA ASP A 393 8.58 -5.02 6.72
C ASP A 393 7.92 -4.54 5.41
N TRP A 394 8.66 -3.85 4.57
CA TRP A 394 8.10 -3.25 3.36
C TRP A 394 7.74 -4.30 2.33
N CYS A 395 6.44 -4.54 2.13
CA CYS A 395 5.92 -5.38 1.05
C CYS A 395 6.12 -4.66 -0.28
N ILE A 396 7.00 -5.21 -1.14
CA ILE A 396 7.37 -4.61 -2.43
C ILE A 396 6.73 -5.30 -3.63
N SER A 397 6.10 -6.47 -3.44
CA SER A 397 5.44 -7.18 -4.54
C SER A 397 3.98 -6.76 -4.69
N ARG A 398 3.54 -6.69 -5.94
CA ARG A 398 2.16 -6.40 -6.33
C ARG A 398 1.72 -7.43 -7.37
N GLN A 399 0.45 -7.82 -7.33
CA GLN A 399 -0.18 -8.74 -8.29
C GLN A 399 -0.87 -7.92 -9.39
N ARG A 400 -0.05 -7.13 -10.10
CA ARG A 400 -0.53 -6.22 -11.15
C ARG A 400 0.20 -6.47 -12.46
N HIS A 401 -0.39 -6.05 -13.58
CA HIS A 401 0.15 -6.30 -14.92
C HIS A 401 1.25 -5.31 -15.31
N PHE A 402 1.09 -4.04 -14.92
CA PHE A 402 1.96 -2.94 -15.31
C PHE A 402 2.87 -2.52 -14.17
N GLY A 403 4.16 -2.69 -14.36
CA GLY A 403 5.17 -2.40 -13.34
C GLY A 403 6.53 -2.98 -13.68
N VAL A 404 7.51 -2.72 -12.82
CA VAL A 404 8.86 -3.32 -12.96
C VAL A 404 8.82 -4.79 -12.52
N PRO A 405 9.06 -5.75 -13.41
CA PRO A 405 9.05 -7.15 -13.04
C PRO A 405 10.27 -7.51 -12.18
N PHE A 406 10.07 -8.40 -11.20
CA PHE A 406 11.19 -8.95 -10.42
C PHE A 406 12.10 -9.78 -11.31
N PRO A 407 13.43 -9.60 -11.29
CA PRO A 407 14.38 -10.32 -12.15
C PRO A 407 14.68 -11.74 -11.62
N ILE A 408 13.62 -12.55 -11.43
CA ILE A 408 13.70 -13.87 -10.82
C ILE A 408 12.81 -14.90 -11.51
N TRP A 409 13.16 -16.17 -11.34
CA TRP A 409 12.34 -17.34 -11.67
C TRP A 409 12.31 -18.31 -10.50
N PHE A 410 11.38 -19.24 -10.52
CA PHE A 410 11.29 -20.34 -9.57
C PHE A 410 11.58 -21.67 -10.25
N CYS A 411 12.46 -22.46 -9.66
CA CYS A 411 12.73 -23.80 -10.15
C CYS A 411 11.48 -24.69 -10.01
N LYS A 412 11.07 -25.35 -11.08
CA LYS A 412 9.88 -26.24 -11.04
C LYS A 412 10.09 -27.49 -10.19
N LYS A 413 11.34 -27.92 -9.94
CA LYS A 413 11.63 -29.13 -9.16
C LYS A 413 11.71 -28.87 -7.66
N CYS A 414 12.39 -27.78 -7.25
CA CYS A 414 12.69 -27.52 -5.83
C CYS A 414 12.18 -26.17 -5.34
N SER A 415 11.44 -25.40 -6.17
CA SER A 415 10.90 -24.07 -5.85
C SER A 415 11.95 -23.04 -5.44
N SER A 416 13.25 -23.31 -5.58
CA SER A 416 14.29 -22.35 -5.27
C SER A 416 14.22 -21.14 -6.21
N VAL A 417 14.61 -19.98 -5.70
CA VAL A 417 14.66 -18.72 -6.44
C VAL A 417 15.92 -18.73 -7.33
N ILE A 418 15.74 -18.48 -8.62
CA ILE A 418 16.81 -18.28 -9.58
C ILE A 418 16.82 -16.80 -9.92
N VAL A 419 17.90 -16.10 -9.62
CA VAL A 419 18.06 -14.68 -9.91
C VAL A 419 18.72 -14.45 -11.27
N ALA A 420 18.38 -13.35 -11.93
CA ALA A 420 19.02 -12.94 -13.19
C ALA A 420 20.48 -12.56 -13.00
N ASP A 421 21.26 -12.62 -14.09
CA ASP A 421 22.57 -11.99 -14.15
C ASP A 421 22.40 -10.48 -14.31
N GLU A 422 23.16 -9.69 -13.55
CA GLU A 422 23.12 -8.21 -13.61
C GLU A 422 23.41 -7.68 -15.02
N LYS A 423 24.22 -8.38 -15.81
CA LYS A 423 24.57 -8.00 -17.19
C LYS A 423 23.40 -8.10 -18.16
N GLU A 424 22.36 -8.88 -17.81
CA GLU A 424 21.19 -9.09 -18.66
C GLU A 424 20.08 -8.07 -18.43
N LEU A 425 20.17 -7.28 -17.36
CA LEU A 425 19.14 -6.30 -17.01
C LEU A 425 19.05 -5.16 -18.06
N PRO A 426 17.86 -4.65 -18.35
CA PRO A 426 16.57 -5.05 -17.80
C PRO A 426 15.98 -6.28 -18.47
N ILE A 427 15.27 -7.12 -17.69
CA ILE A 427 14.61 -8.33 -18.19
C ILE A 427 13.13 -8.38 -17.79
N ASP A 428 12.33 -9.09 -18.55
CA ASP A 428 11.02 -9.58 -18.15
C ASP A 428 11.05 -11.12 -18.03
N PRO A 429 10.93 -11.68 -16.81
CA PRO A 429 11.02 -13.12 -16.59
C PRO A 429 9.90 -13.93 -17.26
N LEU A 430 8.80 -13.29 -17.67
CA LEU A 430 7.72 -13.96 -18.39
C LEU A 430 8.05 -14.20 -19.87
N THR A 431 8.93 -13.36 -20.43
CA THR A 431 9.34 -13.46 -21.85
C THR A 431 10.74 -13.99 -22.03
N THR A 432 11.56 -14.03 -20.97
CA THR A 432 12.95 -14.50 -21.00
C THR A 432 13.13 -15.76 -20.14
N LYS A 433 14.10 -16.61 -20.50
CA LYS A 433 14.47 -17.80 -19.73
C LYS A 433 15.69 -17.49 -18.85
N PRO A 434 15.81 -18.11 -17.65
CA PRO A 434 17.00 -17.97 -16.84
C PRO A 434 18.20 -18.62 -17.51
N LYS A 435 19.36 -17.98 -17.45
CA LYS A 435 20.64 -18.59 -17.81
C LYS A 435 21.24 -19.37 -16.64
N ASN A 436 21.01 -18.87 -15.42
CA ASN A 436 21.47 -19.56 -14.22
C ASN A 436 20.61 -20.81 -13.96
N LYS A 437 21.24 -21.85 -13.41
CA LYS A 437 20.58 -23.08 -12.98
C LYS A 437 20.32 -23.02 -11.46
N CYS A 438 19.34 -23.76 -10.99
CA CYS A 438 19.12 -23.94 -9.56
C CYS A 438 20.13 -24.90 -8.93
#